data_731cfa599d142ea38db23d78d7a28899
#
_entry.id   731cfa599d142ea38db23d78d7a28899
#
_cell.length_a   1.000
_cell.length_b   1.000
_cell.length_c   1.000
_cell.angle_alpha   90.00
_cell.angle_beta   90.00
_cell.angle_gamma   90.00
#
_symmetry.space_group_name_H-M   'P 1'
#
loop_
_entity.id
_entity.type
_entity.pdbx_description
1 polymer ?
#
loop_
_entity_poly.entity_id
_entity_poly.type
_entity_poly.pdbx_seq_one_letter_code
_entity_poly.pdbx_strand_id
1 'polypeptide(L)'
;MKPQTKGFSQSKPQTRFWRDLWYQKKLALSSTAGFESSGTYWNNRKNVTGLYVKSRTRKSWQGNVDAQLNAMHIPDGARVLDIGGGTGTHAIPLAAKGCDVTVIEPSGAMREQLQENLASSGTGLTILPSRWEDISGSELGDPFDAVIASYSLSMSDIGDALDKMQDCCQGTVHLFWFLSSPSWARVSQDLWPLLHNREYPGEPLADCLWQVLYEMGIYANLIPECKKATVYQTIDEVVREYYQRLSCSTGQQEEILREYFSSELMPSGEGLVLKGNSCSAHIWWNTWNAGSPDQTG
;
A
#
# COMPACT_ATOMS: atom_id res chain seq x y z
N MET A 1 21.30 -25.28 -52.65
CA MET A 1 20.54 -25.75 -51.48
C MET A 1 21.06 -25.00 -50.27
N LYS A 2 20.34 -23.98 -49.79
CA LYS A 2 20.68 -23.23 -48.54
C LYS A 2 19.96 -23.92 -47.38
N PRO A 3 20.60 -24.15 -46.25
CA PRO A 3 19.92 -24.73 -45.08
C PRO A 3 18.95 -23.72 -44.49
N GLN A 4 17.68 -24.13 -44.34
CA GLN A 4 16.66 -23.41 -43.58
C GLN A 4 17.02 -23.47 -42.10
N THR A 5 17.39 -22.35 -41.51
CA THR A 5 17.46 -22.19 -40.06
C THR A 5 16.02 -22.13 -39.51
N LYS A 6 15.60 -23.25 -38.89
CA LYS A 6 14.40 -23.26 -38.06
C LYS A 6 14.65 -22.35 -36.88
N GLY A 7 13.94 -21.21 -36.87
CA GLY A 7 13.87 -20.34 -35.71
C GLY A 7 13.21 -21.07 -34.54
N PHE A 8 13.97 -21.30 -33.49
CA PHE A 8 13.46 -21.74 -32.20
C PHE A 8 12.76 -20.51 -31.57
N SER A 9 11.45 -20.36 -31.82
CA SER A 9 10.60 -19.59 -30.96
C SER A 9 10.40 -20.41 -29.68
N GLN A 10 11.28 -20.29 -28.74
CA GLN A 10 11.01 -20.71 -27.36
C GLN A 10 10.21 -19.58 -26.70
N SER A 11 8.89 -19.68 -26.78
CA SER A 11 8.04 -19.08 -25.77
C SER A 11 8.41 -19.77 -24.44
N LYS A 12 9.21 -19.11 -23.58
CA LYS A 12 9.38 -19.53 -22.19
C LYS A 12 7.97 -19.68 -21.62
N PRO A 13 7.63 -20.79 -20.93
CA PRO A 13 6.43 -20.81 -20.14
C PRO A 13 6.54 -19.61 -19.18
N GLN A 14 5.61 -18.66 -19.28
CA GLN A 14 5.53 -17.58 -18.32
C GLN A 14 5.21 -18.22 -16.97
N THR A 15 6.23 -18.42 -16.17
CA THR A 15 6.06 -18.85 -14.78
C THR A 15 5.35 -17.72 -14.07
N ARG A 16 4.13 -17.97 -13.62
CA ARG A 16 3.34 -17.02 -12.82
C ARG A 16 3.53 -17.28 -11.32
N PHE A 17 4.68 -17.81 -10.95
CA PHE A 17 4.93 -18.29 -9.59
C PHE A 17 4.71 -17.19 -8.54
N TRP A 18 5.25 -16.00 -8.75
CA TRP A 18 5.15 -14.91 -7.77
C TRP A 18 3.77 -14.28 -7.74
N ARG A 19 3.08 -14.21 -8.88
CA ARG A 19 1.68 -13.80 -8.95
C ARG A 19 0.78 -14.77 -8.20
N ASP A 20 0.99 -16.07 -8.40
CA ASP A 20 0.24 -17.12 -7.69
C ASP A 20 0.56 -17.09 -6.19
N LEU A 21 1.82 -16.88 -5.80
CA LEU A 21 2.21 -16.74 -4.40
C LEU A 21 1.54 -15.52 -3.73
N TRP A 22 1.50 -14.37 -4.42
CA TRP A 22 0.76 -13.20 -3.95
C TRP A 22 -0.71 -13.53 -3.70
N TYR A 23 -1.35 -14.13 -4.69
CA TYR A 23 -2.76 -14.54 -4.62
C TYR A 23 -3.02 -15.47 -3.44
N GLN A 24 -2.20 -16.51 -3.27
CA GLN A 24 -2.33 -17.46 -2.16
C GLN A 24 -2.17 -16.79 -0.79
N LYS A 25 -1.22 -15.88 -0.64
CA LYS A 25 -1.04 -15.10 0.60
C LYS A 25 -2.26 -14.23 0.89
N LYS A 26 -2.80 -13.52 -0.11
CA LYS A 26 -4.02 -12.71 0.05
C LYS A 26 -5.24 -13.56 0.40
N LEU A 27 -5.39 -14.73 -0.24
CA LEU A 27 -6.44 -15.68 0.07
C LEU A 27 -6.32 -16.22 1.50
N ALA A 28 -5.13 -16.59 1.93
CA ALA A 28 -4.87 -17.06 3.29
C ALA A 28 -5.25 -16.00 4.33
N LEU A 29 -4.88 -14.74 4.12
CA LEU A 29 -5.29 -13.62 4.98
C LEU A 29 -6.81 -13.47 5.05
N SER A 30 -7.49 -13.39 3.90
CA SER A 30 -8.93 -13.20 3.84
C SER A 30 -9.72 -14.38 4.44
N SER A 31 -9.13 -15.57 4.45
CA SER A 31 -9.70 -16.79 5.05
C SER A 31 -9.40 -16.94 6.54
N THR A 32 -8.55 -16.08 7.11
CA THR A 32 -8.20 -16.13 8.54
C THR A 32 -9.38 -15.63 9.37
N ALA A 33 -9.95 -16.51 10.19
CA ALA A 33 -11.10 -16.14 11.02
C ALA A 33 -10.73 -15.04 12.02
N GLY A 34 -11.59 -14.03 12.12
CA GLY A 34 -11.35 -12.82 12.90
C GLY A 34 -10.49 -11.77 12.19
N PHE A 35 -9.92 -12.10 11.02
CA PHE A 35 -9.22 -11.11 10.21
C PHE A 35 -10.23 -10.14 9.60
N GLU A 36 -10.02 -8.87 9.86
CA GLU A 36 -10.77 -7.79 9.23
C GLU A 36 -10.02 -7.32 7.99
N SER A 37 -10.63 -7.44 6.81
CA SER A 37 -10.01 -6.96 5.57
C SER A 37 -9.71 -5.47 5.66
N SER A 38 -8.70 -5.00 4.92
CA SER A 38 -8.38 -3.57 4.88
C SER A 38 -9.60 -2.71 4.49
N GLY A 39 -10.44 -3.20 3.57
CA GLY A 39 -11.68 -2.53 3.17
C GLY A 39 -12.66 -2.37 4.33
N THR A 40 -12.89 -3.42 5.13
CA THR A 40 -13.77 -3.36 6.31
C THR A 40 -13.15 -2.48 7.40
N TYR A 41 -11.87 -2.69 7.71
CA TYR A 41 -11.14 -1.94 8.73
C TYR A 41 -11.20 -0.44 8.49
N TRP A 42 -10.89 0.01 7.28
CA TRP A 42 -10.88 1.42 6.92
C TRP A 42 -12.26 2.02 6.67
N ASN A 43 -13.31 1.18 6.51
CA ASN A 43 -14.69 1.68 6.43
C ASN A 43 -15.26 2.04 7.81
N ASN A 44 -14.50 1.79 8.88
CA ASN A 44 -14.85 2.19 10.24
C ASN A 44 -14.29 3.60 10.55
N ARG A 45 -15.18 4.59 10.73
CA ARG A 45 -14.82 5.98 11.03
C ARG A 45 -13.90 6.13 12.26
N LYS A 46 -14.06 5.28 13.28
CA LYS A 46 -13.21 5.31 14.48
C LYS A 46 -11.76 4.94 14.13
N ASN A 47 -11.55 3.98 13.22
CA ASN A 47 -10.21 3.60 12.77
C ASN A 47 -9.56 4.72 11.97
N VAL A 48 -10.33 5.38 11.08
CA VAL A 48 -9.83 6.52 10.29
C VAL A 48 -9.41 7.66 11.21
N THR A 49 -10.27 8.09 12.12
CA THR A 49 -9.97 9.21 13.04
C THR A 49 -8.94 8.84 14.11
N GLY A 50 -8.98 7.62 14.64
CA GLY A 50 -8.10 7.16 15.72
C GLY A 50 -6.67 6.93 15.29
N LEU A 51 -6.45 6.34 14.12
CA LEU A 51 -5.12 5.98 13.63
C LEU A 51 -4.60 6.96 12.58
N TYR A 52 -5.42 7.30 11.60
CA TYR A 52 -4.96 8.07 10.46
C TYR A 52 -4.86 9.56 10.76
N VAL A 53 -5.89 10.17 11.33
CA VAL A 53 -5.89 11.62 11.64
C VAL A 53 -4.83 11.94 12.69
N LYS A 54 -4.70 11.14 13.73
CA LYS A 54 -3.66 11.32 14.76
C LYS A 54 -2.25 11.19 14.21
N SER A 55 -1.99 10.27 13.26
CA SER A 55 -0.65 10.14 12.68
C SER A 55 -0.24 11.36 11.86
N ARG A 56 -1.18 12.03 11.20
CA ARG A 56 -0.93 13.24 10.38
C ARG A 56 -0.43 14.44 11.19
N THR A 57 -0.73 14.53 12.47
CA THR A 57 -0.26 15.61 13.34
C THR A 57 1.22 15.48 13.71
N ARG A 58 1.85 14.31 13.43
CA ARG A 58 3.26 14.05 13.74
C ARG A 58 4.17 14.62 12.65
N LYS A 59 5.16 15.44 13.04
CA LYS A 59 6.15 16.01 12.10
C LYS A 59 6.88 14.95 11.27
N SER A 60 7.16 13.78 11.86
CA SER A 60 7.80 12.67 11.16
C SER A 60 6.94 12.11 10.02
N TRP A 61 5.62 12.11 10.19
CA TRP A 61 4.69 11.66 9.14
C TRP A 61 4.68 12.64 7.96
N GLN A 62 4.57 13.95 8.24
CA GLN A 62 4.61 14.99 7.20
C GLN A 62 5.91 14.93 6.40
N GLY A 63 7.06 14.83 7.07
CA GLY A 63 8.36 14.72 6.39
C GLY A 63 8.49 13.48 5.50
N ASN A 64 7.85 12.36 5.86
CA ASN A 64 7.81 11.18 4.99
C ASN A 64 6.96 11.41 3.74
N VAL A 65 5.79 12.06 3.87
CA VAL A 65 4.93 12.39 2.73
C VAL A 65 5.63 13.35 1.77
N ASP A 66 6.25 14.40 2.30
CA ASP A 66 6.99 15.36 1.48
C ASP A 66 8.16 14.69 0.73
N ALA A 67 8.88 13.78 1.38
CA ALA A 67 9.94 13.00 0.75
C ALA A 67 9.40 12.11 -0.38
N GLN A 68 8.25 11.45 -0.18
CA GLN A 68 7.61 10.62 -1.21
C GLN A 68 7.13 11.47 -2.39
N LEU A 69 6.48 12.61 -2.15
CA LEU A 69 6.04 13.54 -3.19
C LEU A 69 7.22 14.04 -4.02
N ASN A 70 8.34 14.39 -3.38
CA ASN A 70 9.54 14.82 -4.06
C ASN A 70 10.20 13.70 -4.87
N ALA A 71 10.20 12.47 -4.35
CA ALA A 71 10.81 11.32 -5.04
C ALA A 71 10.04 10.87 -6.29
N MET A 72 8.75 11.18 -6.37
CA MET A 72 7.93 10.84 -7.54
C MET A 72 8.22 11.77 -8.75
N HIS A 73 8.77 12.95 -8.54
CA HIS A 73 9.07 13.93 -9.60
C HIS A 73 7.90 14.21 -10.57
N ILE A 74 6.67 14.18 -10.04
CA ILE A 74 5.47 14.46 -10.85
C ILE A 74 5.46 15.96 -11.23
N PRO A 75 5.37 16.30 -12.53
CA PRO A 75 5.32 17.69 -12.97
C PRO A 75 4.05 18.42 -12.49
N ASP A 76 4.15 19.73 -12.30
CA ASP A 76 2.98 20.55 -12.06
C ASP A 76 2.02 20.49 -13.27
N GLY A 77 0.73 20.42 -13.00
CA GLY A 77 -0.30 20.31 -14.04
C GLY A 77 -0.47 18.89 -14.61
N ALA A 78 0.31 17.90 -14.16
CA ALA A 78 0.17 16.52 -14.61
C ALA A 78 -1.20 15.92 -14.25
N ARG A 79 -1.68 15.01 -15.08
CA ARG A 79 -2.87 14.22 -14.81
C ARG A 79 -2.49 12.99 -13.99
N VAL A 80 -3.01 12.88 -12.76
CA VAL A 80 -2.57 11.88 -11.77
C VAL A 80 -3.72 11.01 -11.30
N LEU A 81 -3.50 9.69 -11.23
CA LEU A 81 -4.40 8.72 -10.62
C LEU A 81 -3.82 8.23 -9.29
N ASP A 82 -4.58 8.40 -8.20
CA ASP A 82 -4.22 7.89 -6.86
C ASP A 82 -5.15 6.74 -6.48
N ILE A 83 -4.64 5.49 -6.56
CA ILE A 83 -5.39 4.26 -6.32
C ILE A 83 -5.36 3.92 -4.83
N GLY A 84 -6.55 3.92 -4.19
CA GLY A 84 -6.68 3.80 -2.74
C GLY A 84 -6.13 5.02 -2.04
N GLY A 85 -6.42 6.22 -2.58
CA GLY A 85 -5.86 7.49 -2.08
C GLY A 85 -6.31 7.88 -0.67
N GLY A 86 -7.24 7.13 -0.08
CA GLY A 86 -7.65 7.24 1.31
C GLY A 86 -8.16 8.64 1.66
N THR A 87 -7.50 9.29 2.59
CA THR A 87 -7.84 10.65 3.03
C THR A 87 -7.14 11.76 2.24
N GLY A 88 -6.52 11.42 1.08
CA GLY A 88 -5.89 12.38 0.17
C GLY A 88 -4.46 12.76 0.53
N THR A 89 -3.71 11.84 1.14
CA THR A 89 -2.34 12.08 1.60
C THR A 89 -1.42 12.60 0.50
N HIS A 90 -1.46 11.97 -0.68
CA HIS A 90 -0.70 12.40 -1.86
C HIS A 90 -1.55 13.27 -2.79
N ALA A 91 -2.83 12.92 -2.96
CA ALA A 91 -3.75 13.58 -3.87
C ALA A 91 -3.91 15.08 -3.59
N ILE A 92 -4.13 15.48 -2.32
CA ILE A 92 -4.36 16.90 -1.98
C ILE A 92 -3.12 17.77 -2.24
N PRO A 93 -1.89 17.40 -1.81
CA PRO A 93 -0.69 18.17 -2.14
C PRO A 93 -0.41 18.25 -3.63
N LEU A 94 -0.70 17.20 -4.42
CA LEU A 94 -0.55 17.23 -5.88
C LEU A 94 -1.58 18.15 -6.52
N ALA A 95 -2.85 18.09 -6.11
CA ALA A 95 -3.87 19.03 -6.57
C ALA A 95 -3.52 20.49 -6.22
N ALA A 96 -2.91 20.73 -5.06
CA ALA A 96 -2.43 22.06 -4.67
C ALA A 96 -1.26 22.57 -5.55
N LYS A 97 -0.53 21.68 -6.21
CA LYS A 97 0.48 22.00 -7.24
C LYS A 97 -0.09 22.16 -8.66
N GLY A 98 -1.43 22.12 -8.78
CA GLY A 98 -2.14 22.29 -10.06
C GLY A 98 -2.32 21.01 -10.87
N CYS A 99 -2.01 19.82 -10.32
CA CYS A 99 -2.28 18.56 -10.99
C CYS A 99 -3.80 18.28 -11.10
N ASP A 100 -4.20 17.66 -12.22
CA ASP A 100 -5.55 17.10 -12.39
C ASP A 100 -5.58 15.71 -11.73
N VAL A 101 -6.09 15.64 -10.51
CA VAL A 101 -6.01 14.42 -9.69
C VAL A 101 -7.34 13.68 -9.65
N THR A 102 -7.30 12.38 -9.98
CA THR A 102 -8.40 11.45 -9.75
C THR A 102 -8.03 10.47 -8.64
N VAL A 103 -8.87 10.35 -7.63
CA VAL A 103 -8.72 9.40 -6.52
C VAL A 103 -9.72 8.28 -6.66
N ILE A 104 -9.25 7.03 -6.56
CA ILE A 104 -10.10 5.85 -6.42
C ILE A 104 -10.04 5.41 -4.96
N GLU A 105 -11.18 5.43 -4.26
CA GLU A 105 -11.25 5.06 -2.85
C GLU A 105 -12.57 4.36 -2.52
N PRO A 106 -12.58 3.07 -2.20
CA PRO A 106 -13.81 2.31 -1.90
C PRO A 106 -14.42 2.63 -0.53
N SER A 107 -13.61 3.05 0.46
CA SER A 107 -14.08 3.28 1.82
C SER A 107 -14.87 4.57 1.95
N GLY A 108 -16.13 4.47 2.40
CA GLY A 108 -16.98 5.64 2.69
C GLY A 108 -16.37 6.53 3.76
N ALA A 109 -15.87 5.95 4.84
CA ALA A 109 -15.26 6.70 5.94
C ALA A 109 -13.97 7.44 5.53
N MET A 110 -13.16 6.83 4.64
CA MET A 110 -11.98 7.49 4.07
C MET A 110 -12.38 8.65 3.16
N ARG A 111 -13.38 8.46 2.29
CA ARG A 111 -13.87 9.53 1.41
C ARG A 111 -14.47 10.70 2.18
N GLU A 112 -15.23 10.44 3.25
CA GLU A 112 -15.73 11.51 4.13
C GLU A 112 -14.57 12.34 4.70
N GLN A 113 -13.52 11.68 5.20
CA GLN A 113 -12.34 12.37 5.71
C GLN A 113 -11.56 13.10 4.59
N LEU A 114 -11.50 12.53 3.39
CA LEU A 114 -10.93 13.19 2.21
C LEU A 114 -11.66 14.49 1.88
N GLN A 115 -13.00 14.47 1.89
CA GLN A 115 -13.82 15.65 1.64
C GLN A 115 -13.62 16.75 2.71
N GLU A 116 -13.51 16.37 4.00
CA GLU A 116 -13.18 17.30 5.07
C GLU A 116 -11.79 17.95 4.87
N ASN A 117 -10.80 17.14 4.47
CA ASN A 117 -9.46 17.64 4.19
C ASN A 117 -9.43 18.58 2.96
N LEU A 118 -10.18 18.25 1.90
CA LEU A 118 -10.31 19.09 0.71
C LEU A 118 -10.95 20.44 1.02
N ALA A 119 -12.03 20.44 1.80
CA ALA A 119 -12.69 21.68 2.21
C ALA A 119 -11.72 22.64 2.93
N SER A 120 -10.73 22.09 3.63
CA SER A 120 -9.70 22.86 4.34
C SER A 120 -8.53 23.30 3.44
N SER A 121 -8.32 22.64 2.29
CA SER A 121 -7.18 22.89 1.40
C SER A 121 -7.45 23.93 0.33
N GLY A 122 -8.72 24.18 -0.01
CA GLY A 122 -9.11 25.09 -1.10
C GLY A 122 -8.82 24.54 -2.50
N THR A 123 -8.48 23.24 -2.64
CA THR A 123 -8.26 22.56 -3.91
C THR A 123 -9.42 21.63 -4.27
N GLY A 124 -9.48 21.19 -5.53
CA GLY A 124 -10.47 20.22 -6.01
C GLY A 124 -9.77 19.01 -6.64
N LEU A 125 -10.45 17.86 -6.59
CA LEU A 125 -10.06 16.66 -7.30
C LEU A 125 -11.29 15.79 -7.61
N THR A 126 -11.13 14.80 -8.48
CA THR A 126 -12.18 13.82 -8.80
C THR A 126 -12.11 12.64 -7.85
N ILE A 127 -13.24 12.19 -7.30
CA ILE A 127 -13.31 11.01 -6.42
C ILE A 127 -14.21 9.96 -7.05
N LEU A 128 -13.65 8.77 -7.29
CA LEU A 128 -14.38 7.60 -7.77
C LEU A 128 -14.59 6.63 -6.58
N PRO A 129 -15.85 6.41 -6.14
CA PRO A 129 -16.18 5.60 -4.97
C PRO A 129 -16.23 4.10 -5.34
N SER A 130 -15.12 3.55 -5.78
CA SER A 130 -15.02 2.18 -6.30
C SER A 130 -13.75 1.50 -5.83
N ARG A 131 -13.71 0.18 -5.93
CA ARG A 131 -12.47 -0.59 -5.84
C ARG A 131 -11.74 -0.52 -7.16
N TRP A 132 -10.41 -0.62 -7.11
CA TRP A 132 -9.60 -0.64 -8.34
C TRP A 132 -9.98 -1.79 -9.28
N GLU A 133 -10.28 -2.95 -8.71
CA GLU A 133 -10.68 -4.16 -9.48
C GLU A 133 -11.97 -3.94 -10.27
N ASP A 134 -12.89 -3.12 -9.76
CA ASP A 134 -14.23 -2.94 -10.31
C ASP A 134 -14.33 -1.83 -11.37
N ILE A 135 -13.29 -1.00 -11.54
CA ILE A 135 -13.24 0.05 -12.56
C ILE A 135 -12.67 -0.50 -13.87
N SER A 136 -13.33 -0.21 -14.98
CA SER A 136 -12.79 -0.49 -16.31
C SER A 136 -11.87 0.65 -16.81
N GLY A 137 -10.90 0.33 -17.68
CA GLY A 137 -10.05 1.36 -18.30
C GLY A 137 -10.81 2.44 -19.05
N SER A 138 -11.97 2.09 -19.65
CA SER A 138 -12.83 3.03 -20.38
C SER A 138 -13.50 4.09 -19.49
N GLU A 139 -13.68 3.81 -18.18
CA GLU A 139 -14.25 4.76 -17.23
C GLU A 139 -13.23 5.80 -16.78
N LEU A 140 -11.94 5.55 -16.99
CA LEU A 140 -10.85 6.45 -16.60
C LEU A 140 -10.56 7.56 -17.62
N GLY A 141 -11.06 7.40 -18.86
CA GLY A 141 -10.85 8.35 -19.96
C GLY A 141 -9.43 8.33 -20.51
N ASP A 142 -8.85 9.52 -20.75
CA ASP A 142 -7.49 9.64 -21.29
C ASP A 142 -6.42 9.11 -20.34
N PRO A 143 -5.27 8.65 -20.83
CA PRO A 143 -4.19 8.15 -19.99
C PRO A 143 -3.67 9.19 -18.98
N PHE A 144 -3.19 8.71 -17.85
CA PHE A 144 -2.58 9.51 -16.79
C PHE A 144 -1.07 9.67 -17.03
N ASP A 145 -0.52 10.84 -16.63
CA ASP A 145 0.93 11.07 -16.63
C ASP A 145 1.63 10.35 -15.47
N ALA A 146 0.89 10.15 -14.37
CA ALA A 146 1.37 9.35 -13.25
C ALA A 146 0.24 8.56 -12.60
N VAL A 147 0.56 7.33 -12.17
CA VAL A 147 -0.32 6.47 -11.36
C VAL A 147 0.37 6.17 -10.04
N ILE A 148 -0.35 6.35 -8.93
CA ILE A 148 0.15 6.13 -7.57
C ILE A 148 -0.68 5.05 -6.90
N ALA A 149 -0.03 4.12 -6.19
CA ALA A 149 -0.68 3.23 -5.23
C ALA A 149 0.19 3.14 -3.96
N SER A 150 -0.26 3.83 -2.91
CA SER A 150 0.53 3.97 -1.68
C SER A 150 -0.11 3.18 -0.54
N TYR A 151 0.49 2.04 -0.19
CA TYR A 151 0.00 1.10 0.83
C TYR A 151 -1.44 0.62 0.60
N SER A 152 -1.87 0.60 -0.66
CA SER A 152 -3.23 0.28 -1.10
C SER A 152 -3.34 -1.01 -1.94
N LEU A 153 -2.24 -1.80 -2.05
CA LEU A 153 -2.22 -3.03 -2.85
C LEU A 153 -2.95 -4.19 -2.12
N SER A 154 -4.26 -4.03 -1.96
CA SER A 154 -5.13 -5.05 -1.34
C SER A 154 -5.66 -6.08 -2.33
N MET A 155 -5.43 -5.90 -3.63
CA MET A 155 -5.92 -6.73 -4.71
C MET A 155 -5.38 -8.15 -4.60
N SER A 156 -6.27 -9.16 -4.76
CA SER A 156 -5.86 -10.56 -4.76
C SER A 156 -5.11 -10.92 -6.04
N ASP A 157 -5.60 -10.48 -7.19
CA ASP A 157 -4.88 -10.59 -8.46
C ASP A 157 -4.05 -9.33 -8.70
N ILE A 158 -2.82 -9.35 -8.20
CA ILE A 158 -1.90 -8.23 -8.35
C ILE A 158 -1.43 -8.04 -9.80
N GLY A 159 -1.35 -9.13 -10.57
CA GLY A 159 -0.93 -9.05 -11.97
C GLY A 159 -1.94 -8.25 -12.81
N ASP A 160 -3.22 -8.57 -12.75
CA ASP A 160 -4.26 -7.81 -13.45
C ASP A 160 -4.33 -6.36 -12.97
N ALA A 161 -4.12 -6.14 -11.68
CA ALA A 161 -4.09 -4.79 -11.13
C ALA A 161 -2.93 -3.95 -11.70
N LEU A 162 -1.74 -4.55 -11.84
CA LEU A 162 -0.55 -3.89 -12.39
C LEU A 162 -0.66 -3.68 -13.91
N ASP A 163 -1.18 -4.66 -14.67
CA ASP A 163 -1.45 -4.53 -16.10
C ASP A 163 -2.37 -3.33 -16.35
N LYS A 164 -3.48 -3.24 -15.60
CA LYS A 164 -4.41 -2.11 -15.72
C LYS A 164 -3.79 -0.77 -15.31
N MET A 165 -2.90 -0.73 -14.29
CA MET A 165 -2.15 0.50 -13.95
C MET A 165 -1.25 0.94 -15.10
N GLN A 166 -0.59 -0.01 -15.75
CA GLN A 166 0.26 0.26 -16.90
C GLN A 166 -0.52 0.74 -18.12
N ASP A 167 -1.65 0.09 -18.39
CA ASP A 167 -2.50 0.41 -19.56
C ASP A 167 -3.13 1.81 -19.48
N CYS A 168 -3.45 2.28 -18.28
CA CYS A 168 -4.04 3.62 -18.08
C CYS A 168 -2.98 4.72 -17.83
N CYS A 169 -1.68 4.39 -17.85
CA CYS A 169 -0.59 5.34 -17.60
C CYS A 169 0.29 5.51 -18.84
N GLN A 170 0.52 6.75 -19.25
CA GLN A 170 1.46 7.10 -20.33
C GLN A 170 2.84 7.58 -19.82
N GLY A 171 3.00 7.71 -18.52
CA GLY A 171 4.21 8.21 -17.88
C GLY A 171 4.77 7.23 -16.84
N THR A 172 4.60 7.50 -15.58
CA THR A 172 5.27 6.77 -14.49
C THR A 172 4.27 6.14 -13.51
N VAL A 173 4.47 4.88 -13.17
CA VAL A 173 3.72 4.22 -12.08
C VAL A 173 4.60 4.20 -10.82
N HIS A 174 4.02 4.62 -9.70
CA HIS A 174 4.68 4.70 -8.40
C HIS A 174 3.92 3.85 -7.37
N LEU A 175 4.60 2.86 -6.81
CA LEU A 175 4.07 2.00 -5.76
C LEU A 175 4.86 2.20 -4.48
N PHE A 176 4.18 2.35 -3.35
CA PHE A 176 4.80 2.30 -2.03
C PHE A 176 4.28 1.08 -1.30
N TRP A 177 5.17 0.17 -0.92
CA TRP A 177 4.77 -1.08 -0.27
C TRP A 177 5.77 -1.51 0.80
N PHE A 178 5.35 -2.42 1.66
CA PHE A 178 6.16 -2.92 2.77
C PHE A 178 7.33 -3.79 2.28
N LEU A 179 8.56 -3.39 2.58
CA LEU A 179 9.77 -4.16 2.30
C LEU A 179 10.07 -5.17 3.42
N SER A 180 9.74 -4.81 4.66
CA SER A 180 9.73 -5.74 5.79
C SER A 180 8.36 -5.73 6.45
N SER A 181 8.01 -6.79 7.18
CA SER A 181 6.75 -6.82 7.94
C SER A 181 6.64 -5.58 8.82
N PRO A 182 5.61 -4.74 8.64
CA PRO A 182 5.42 -3.57 9.49
C PRO A 182 5.16 -4.01 10.94
N SER A 183 5.43 -3.12 11.90
CA SER A 183 5.30 -3.45 13.34
C SER A 183 3.96 -4.09 13.70
N TRP A 184 2.88 -3.58 13.14
CA TRP A 184 1.56 -4.13 13.39
C TRP A 184 1.37 -5.57 12.85
N ALA A 185 2.00 -5.90 11.73
CA ALA A 185 1.93 -7.26 11.16
C ALA A 185 2.80 -8.23 11.97
N ARG A 186 3.97 -7.80 12.44
CA ARG A 186 4.81 -8.61 13.36
C ARG A 186 4.06 -8.91 14.66
N VAL A 187 3.48 -7.90 15.28
CA VAL A 187 2.64 -8.07 16.48
C VAL A 187 1.48 -9.02 16.20
N SER A 188 0.85 -8.93 15.03
CA SER A 188 -0.20 -9.87 14.64
C SER A 188 0.35 -11.30 14.49
N GLN A 189 1.51 -11.49 13.87
CA GLN A 189 2.15 -12.80 13.74
C GLN A 189 2.48 -13.43 15.09
N ASP A 190 2.97 -12.62 16.04
CA ASP A 190 3.33 -13.10 17.36
C ASP A 190 2.12 -13.43 18.23
N LEU A 191 1.08 -12.59 18.19
CA LEU A 191 -0.03 -12.66 19.11
C LEU A 191 -1.26 -13.40 18.58
N TRP A 192 -1.47 -13.47 17.26
CA TRP A 192 -2.64 -14.13 16.69
C TRP A 192 -2.77 -15.60 17.13
N PRO A 193 -1.67 -16.40 17.16
CA PRO A 193 -1.74 -17.77 17.68
C PRO A 193 -2.19 -17.83 19.13
N LEU A 194 -1.74 -16.92 19.98
CA LEU A 194 -2.08 -16.87 21.41
C LEU A 194 -3.52 -16.40 21.66
N LEU A 195 -4.00 -15.47 20.83
CA LEU A 195 -5.32 -14.85 21.00
C LEU A 195 -6.44 -15.66 20.33
N HIS A 196 -6.14 -16.33 19.20
CA HIS A 196 -7.14 -16.96 18.34
C HIS A 196 -6.85 -18.43 18.03
N ASN A 197 -5.76 -19.00 18.56
CA ASN A 197 -5.31 -20.38 18.32
C ASN A 197 -5.17 -20.72 16.82
N ARG A 198 -4.66 -19.77 16.05
CA ARG A 198 -4.45 -19.87 14.59
C ARG A 198 -3.26 -19.02 14.17
N GLU A 199 -2.55 -19.45 13.12
CA GLU A 199 -1.48 -18.67 12.52
C GLU A 199 -1.99 -17.40 11.83
N TYR A 200 -1.15 -16.35 11.84
CA TYR A 200 -1.36 -15.15 11.03
C TYR A 200 -0.45 -15.23 9.80
N PRO A 201 -0.99 -15.38 8.58
CA PRO A 201 -0.17 -15.70 7.40
C PRO A 201 0.72 -14.55 6.92
N GLY A 202 0.46 -13.33 7.36
CA GLY A 202 1.20 -12.15 6.93
C GLY A 202 0.87 -11.67 5.51
N GLU A 203 1.15 -10.40 5.25
CA GLU A 203 0.97 -9.78 3.93
C GLU A 203 2.10 -10.20 2.97
N PRO A 204 1.84 -10.30 1.66
CA PRO A 204 2.92 -10.35 0.68
C PRO A 204 3.68 -9.02 0.69
N LEU A 205 5.01 -9.08 0.65
CA LEU A 205 5.87 -7.92 0.78
C LEU A 205 6.39 -7.42 -0.59
N ALA A 206 7.22 -6.39 -0.58
CA ALA A 206 7.78 -5.77 -1.78
C ALA A 206 8.73 -6.69 -2.56
N ASP A 207 9.34 -7.67 -1.92
CA ASP A 207 10.12 -8.72 -2.57
C ASP A 207 9.26 -9.55 -3.54
N CYS A 208 8.09 -9.98 -3.08
CA CYS A 208 7.12 -10.69 -3.92
C CYS A 208 6.59 -9.77 -5.03
N LEU A 209 6.21 -8.53 -4.71
CA LEU A 209 5.72 -7.56 -5.69
C LEU A 209 6.73 -7.28 -6.79
N TRP A 210 8.00 -7.08 -6.44
CA TRP A 210 9.05 -6.82 -7.40
C TRP A 210 9.29 -8.01 -8.34
N GLN A 211 9.19 -9.23 -7.82
CA GLN A 211 9.28 -10.45 -8.63
C GLN A 211 8.08 -10.61 -9.58
N VAL A 212 6.87 -10.22 -9.14
CA VAL A 212 5.69 -10.18 -10.03
C VAL A 212 5.95 -9.23 -11.20
N LEU A 213 6.44 -8.02 -10.94
CA LEU A 213 6.80 -7.05 -11.98
C LEU A 213 7.84 -7.63 -12.95
N TYR A 214 8.86 -8.31 -12.41
CA TYR A 214 9.89 -8.95 -13.23
C TYR A 214 9.32 -10.07 -14.11
N GLU A 215 8.40 -10.90 -13.61
CA GLU A 215 7.69 -11.93 -14.39
C GLU A 215 6.83 -11.31 -15.52
N MET A 216 6.30 -10.11 -15.31
CA MET A 216 5.54 -9.34 -16.29
C MET A 216 6.44 -8.63 -17.32
N GLY A 217 7.77 -8.70 -17.19
CA GLY A 217 8.73 -7.99 -18.04
C GLY A 217 8.90 -6.52 -17.67
N ILE A 218 8.45 -6.11 -16.50
CA ILE A 218 8.57 -4.76 -15.97
C ILE A 218 9.83 -4.69 -15.08
N TYR A 219 10.84 -3.97 -15.52
CA TYR A 219 12.10 -3.79 -14.79
C TYR A 219 12.03 -2.53 -13.93
N ALA A 220 11.31 -2.63 -12.84
CA ALA A 220 11.07 -1.51 -11.95
C ALA A 220 12.30 -1.14 -11.10
N ASN A 221 12.43 0.15 -10.83
CA ASN A 221 13.36 0.66 -9.81
C ASN A 221 12.80 0.36 -8.42
N LEU A 222 13.68 0.19 -7.44
CA LEU A 222 13.31 0.00 -6.04
C LEU A 222 14.26 0.80 -5.16
N ILE A 223 13.69 1.68 -4.33
CA ILE A 223 14.42 2.45 -3.32
C ILE A 223 13.84 2.12 -1.95
N PRO A 224 14.66 1.62 -1.01
CA PRO A 224 14.20 1.32 0.34
C PRO A 224 14.00 2.62 1.14
N GLU A 225 12.90 2.66 1.91
CA GLU A 225 12.58 3.71 2.86
C GLU A 225 12.45 3.10 4.26
N CYS A 226 13.38 3.39 5.16
CA CYS A 226 13.26 2.95 6.55
C CYS A 226 12.53 4.00 7.37
N LYS A 227 11.39 3.63 7.93
CA LYS A 227 10.56 4.52 8.74
C LYS A 227 11.03 4.51 10.19
N LYS A 228 10.96 5.67 10.83
CA LYS A 228 11.10 5.76 12.28
C LYS A 228 9.99 4.96 12.96
N ALA A 229 10.35 4.32 14.07
CA ALA A 229 9.40 3.58 14.89
C ALA A 229 8.25 4.50 15.37
N THR A 230 7.05 3.93 15.51
CA THR A 230 5.93 4.63 16.14
C THR A 230 6.24 4.81 17.62
N VAL A 231 6.11 6.04 18.10
CA VAL A 231 6.28 6.37 19.51
C VAL A 231 4.93 6.36 20.21
N TYR A 232 4.86 5.68 21.33
CA TYR A 232 3.70 5.61 22.22
C TYR A 232 4.04 6.28 23.55
N GLN A 233 3.07 6.91 24.20
CA GLN A 233 3.32 7.57 25.48
C GLN A 233 3.20 6.60 26.65
N THR A 234 2.30 5.61 26.55
CA THR A 234 2.05 4.62 27.60
C THR A 234 1.79 3.23 27.02
N ILE A 235 1.97 2.20 27.85
CA ILE A 235 1.57 0.82 27.51
C ILE A 235 0.06 0.75 27.26
N ASP A 236 -0.75 1.48 28.02
CA ASP A 236 -2.22 1.49 27.85
C ASP A 236 -2.64 2.02 26.49
N GLU A 237 -1.90 2.98 25.91
CA GLU A 237 -2.15 3.46 24.55
C GLU A 237 -1.95 2.33 23.53
N VAL A 238 -0.85 1.59 23.63
CA VAL A 238 -0.53 0.47 22.73
C VAL A 238 -1.54 -0.65 22.90
N VAL A 239 -1.81 -1.05 24.13
CA VAL A 239 -2.78 -2.14 24.44
C VAL A 239 -4.15 -1.80 23.84
N ARG A 240 -4.64 -0.57 24.02
CA ARG A 240 -5.94 -0.15 23.48
C ARG A 240 -5.96 -0.19 21.95
N GLU A 241 -4.89 0.25 21.28
CA GLU A 241 -4.78 0.20 19.82
C GLU A 241 -4.83 -1.23 19.31
N TYR A 242 -4.01 -2.12 19.91
CA TYR A 242 -3.91 -3.50 19.45
C TYR A 242 -5.06 -4.38 19.92
N TYR A 243 -5.74 -4.06 21.01
CA TYR A 243 -6.96 -4.73 21.43
C TYR A 243 -8.04 -4.68 20.34
N GLN A 244 -8.20 -3.51 19.71
CA GLN A 244 -9.12 -3.34 18.59
C GLN A 244 -8.58 -4.00 17.32
N ARG A 245 -7.32 -3.76 16.98
CA ARG A 245 -6.68 -4.27 15.76
C ARG A 245 -6.65 -5.80 15.71
N LEU A 246 -6.45 -6.46 16.84
CA LEU A 246 -6.37 -7.91 16.94
C LEU A 246 -7.73 -8.56 17.31
N SER A 247 -8.83 -7.82 17.18
CA SER A 247 -10.18 -8.32 17.43
C SER A 247 -10.34 -9.00 18.81
N CYS A 248 -9.70 -8.43 19.83
CA CYS A 248 -9.84 -8.90 21.21
C CYS A 248 -11.22 -8.54 21.78
N SER A 249 -11.74 -9.37 22.68
CA SER A 249 -13.05 -9.21 23.30
C SER A 249 -13.11 -9.59 24.78
N THR A 250 -12.02 -10.10 25.34
CA THR A 250 -11.97 -10.59 26.73
C THR A 250 -10.86 -9.93 27.54
N GLY A 251 -11.02 -9.86 28.87
CA GLY A 251 -9.97 -9.35 29.76
C GLY A 251 -8.70 -10.20 29.74
N GLN A 252 -8.83 -11.53 29.56
CA GLN A 252 -7.65 -12.39 29.41
C GLN A 252 -6.81 -12.05 28.18
N GLN A 253 -7.44 -11.71 27.08
CA GLN A 253 -6.74 -11.26 25.87
C GLN A 253 -6.04 -9.91 26.11
N GLU A 254 -6.64 -9.01 26.89
CA GLU A 254 -6.00 -7.75 27.26
C GLU A 254 -4.75 -7.98 28.13
N GLU A 255 -4.78 -8.94 29.05
CA GLU A 255 -3.63 -9.32 29.86
C GLU A 255 -2.46 -9.84 29.00
N ILE A 256 -2.75 -10.71 28.02
CA ILE A 256 -1.77 -11.19 27.05
C ILE A 256 -1.11 -10.02 26.29
N LEU A 257 -1.91 -9.05 25.81
CA LEU A 257 -1.40 -7.87 25.15
C LEU A 257 -0.47 -7.07 26.09
N ARG A 258 -0.90 -6.85 27.30
CA ARG A 258 -0.17 -6.08 28.31
C ARG A 258 1.18 -6.72 28.64
N GLU A 259 1.21 -8.03 28.81
CA GLU A 259 2.45 -8.79 29.04
C GLU A 259 3.40 -8.68 27.85
N TYR A 260 2.90 -8.93 26.63
CA TYR A 260 3.68 -8.81 25.39
C TYR A 260 4.28 -7.41 25.25
N PHE A 261 3.48 -6.36 25.36
CA PHE A 261 3.98 -5.00 25.16
C PHE A 261 4.93 -4.54 26.30
N SER A 262 4.78 -5.08 27.50
CA SER A 262 5.73 -4.82 28.59
C SER A 262 7.11 -5.37 28.28
N SER A 263 7.23 -6.44 27.47
CA SER A 263 8.51 -7.02 27.06
C SER A 263 9.06 -6.42 25.76
N GLU A 264 8.17 -5.98 24.85
CA GLU A 264 8.53 -5.54 23.48
C GLU A 264 8.73 -4.02 23.34
N LEU A 265 8.24 -3.23 24.28
CA LEU A 265 8.43 -1.79 24.26
C LEU A 265 9.77 -1.42 24.93
N MET A 266 10.49 -0.52 24.25
CA MET A 266 11.75 0.04 24.77
C MET A 266 11.57 1.54 25.00
N PRO A 267 12.15 2.09 26.09
CA PRO A 267 12.22 3.52 26.28
C PRO A 267 12.98 4.21 25.14
N SER A 268 12.48 5.34 24.69
CA SER A 268 13.14 6.27 23.79
C SER A 268 13.04 7.67 24.35
N GLY A 269 13.81 8.62 23.83
CA GLY A 269 13.78 10.01 24.33
C GLY A 269 12.41 10.70 24.21
N GLU A 270 11.47 10.15 23.41
CA GLU A 270 10.15 10.71 23.15
C GLU A 270 9.00 9.85 23.73
N GLY A 271 9.30 8.69 24.36
CA GLY A 271 8.30 7.78 24.91
C GLY A 271 8.72 6.31 24.80
N LEU A 272 7.82 5.45 24.36
CA LEU A 272 8.02 4.01 24.20
C LEU A 272 7.97 3.66 22.71
N VAL A 273 8.88 2.80 22.24
CA VAL A 273 8.91 2.31 20.86
C VAL A 273 8.90 0.78 20.83
N LEU A 274 8.20 0.20 19.85
CA LEU A 274 8.26 -1.24 19.60
C LEU A 274 9.64 -1.60 19.04
N LYS A 275 10.22 -2.69 19.51
CA LYS A 275 11.45 -3.27 18.96
C LYS A 275 11.33 -3.54 17.46
N GLY A 276 12.45 -3.39 16.77
CA GLY A 276 12.57 -3.68 15.34
C GLY A 276 12.17 -2.50 14.43
N ASN A 277 12.77 -2.50 13.25
CA ASN A 277 12.55 -1.48 12.23
C ASN A 277 11.50 -1.94 11.22
N SER A 278 10.74 -1.00 10.68
CA SER A 278 9.87 -1.22 9.54
C SER A 278 10.42 -0.46 8.34
N CYS A 279 10.67 -1.19 7.25
CA CYS A 279 11.08 -0.60 5.99
C CYS A 279 9.97 -0.78 4.96
N SER A 280 9.80 0.21 4.10
CA SER A 280 9.00 0.17 2.90
C SER A 280 9.89 0.38 1.68
N ALA A 281 9.35 0.15 0.51
CA ALA A 281 10.00 0.45 -0.75
C ALA A 281 9.14 1.42 -1.56
N HIS A 282 9.78 2.37 -2.19
CA HIS A 282 9.28 3.07 -3.36
C HIS A 282 9.69 2.26 -4.58
N ILE A 283 8.71 1.71 -5.30
CA ILE A 283 8.90 0.93 -6.52
C ILE A 283 8.29 1.73 -7.65
N TRP A 284 9.04 1.94 -8.76
CA TRP A 284 8.52 2.74 -9.85
C TRP A 284 9.13 2.36 -11.20
N TRP A 285 8.39 2.61 -12.27
CA TRP A 285 8.84 2.40 -13.64
C TRP A 285 8.13 3.36 -14.61
N ASN A 286 8.75 3.54 -15.78
CA ASN A 286 8.12 4.27 -16.89
C ASN A 286 7.38 3.29 -17.78
N THR A 287 6.12 3.56 -18.10
CA THR A 287 5.26 2.65 -18.88
C THR A 287 5.70 2.50 -20.33
N TRP A 288 6.32 3.53 -20.92
CA TRP A 288 6.84 3.48 -22.27
C TRP A 288 8.11 2.62 -22.43
N ASN A 289 8.76 2.20 -21.33
CA ASN A 289 9.90 1.27 -21.34
C ASN A 289 9.49 -0.21 -21.23
N ALA A 290 8.23 -0.49 -21.04
CA ALA A 290 7.72 -1.83 -20.90
C ALA A 290 7.35 -2.41 -22.27
N GLY A 291 8.33 -3.04 -22.95
CA GLY A 291 8.05 -3.97 -24.03
C GLY A 291 7.86 -3.41 -25.44
N SER A 292 8.39 -2.25 -25.80
CA SER A 292 8.55 -1.88 -27.22
C SER A 292 9.80 -2.54 -27.81
N PRO A 293 9.68 -3.49 -28.77
CA PRO A 293 10.85 -4.08 -29.43
C PRO A 293 11.50 -3.16 -30.47
N ASP A 294 11.01 -1.93 -30.65
CA ASP A 294 11.49 -0.99 -31.68
C ASP A 294 12.09 0.27 -31.06
N GLN A 295 13.31 0.18 -30.55
CA GLN A 295 14.27 1.28 -30.52
C GLN A 295 15.65 0.80 -30.95
N THR A 296 15.78 0.41 -32.23
CA THR A 296 17.03 0.51 -32.96
C THR A 296 16.93 1.72 -33.85
N GLY A 297 17.48 2.82 -33.39
CA GLY A 297 17.76 4.03 -34.15
C GLY A 297 19.10 4.57 -33.73
#